data_c8ff26bc0f22dfba479e5fbb2df658de
#
_entry.id   c8ff26bc0f22dfba479e5fbb2df658de
#
_cell.length_a   1.000
_cell.length_b   1.000
_cell.length_c   1.000
_cell.angle_alpha   90.00
_cell.angle_beta   90.00
_cell.angle_gamma   90.00
#
_symmetry.space_group_name_H-M   'P 1'
#
loop_
_entity.id
_entity.type
_entity.pdbx_description
1 polymer ?
#
loop_
_entity_poly.entity_id
_entity_poly.type
_entity_poly.pdbx_seq_one_letter_code
_entity_poly.pdbx_strand_id
1 'polypeptide(L)'
;YAVMANDMELFSLVERSMETHLEFMLPDGAWDNSWGTRSFKWTYWGGRTSDGFMGGYYLMAAARHPECLEAIRRNIRLLSKATHGGLLYGGMHYFASGVSPCIHHTFGHAKALASVLELPPVKMTSLEKLPRDSVYGVKHFKDIRTWLLSQGDWRATFTGYDAEYKVKGTHPMGGALSLLWHAQAGPIFAATMNQYKLIEAPNMQDNVRKYLMGGTPRVELTQDGVAYSNLDDLNTDITCFIENGFCRFNVNSHLVDINQQSPKQGEVLIEVNYAFSEQGVSISME
;
A
#
# COMPACT_ATOMS: atom_id res chain seq x y z
N TYR A 1 22.78 -9.42 8.99
CA TYR A 1 23.02 -10.68 9.71
C TYR A 1 23.46 -11.79 8.75
N ALA A 2 22.74 -12.04 7.63
CA ALA A 2 23.10 -13.10 6.67
C ALA A 2 24.57 -13.03 6.23
N VAL A 3 25.03 -11.85 5.84
CA VAL A 3 26.44 -11.63 5.45
C VAL A 3 27.40 -11.89 6.60
N MET A 4 27.08 -11.39 7.79
CA MET A 4 27.95 -11.58 9.00
C MET A 4 28.02 -13.05 9.43
N ALA A 5 26.92 -13.78 9.30
CA ALA A 5 26.83 -15.19 9.65
C ALA A 5 27.29 -16.14 8.51
N ASN A 6 27.63 -15.59 7.34
CA ASN A 6 27.89 -16.36 6.12
C ASN A 6 26.76 -17.32 5.77
N ASP A 7 25.51 -16.90 6.01
CA ASP A 7 24.28 -17.65 5.76
C ASP A 7 23.73 -17.27 4.38
N MET A 8 24.10 -18.05 3.37
CA MET A 8 23.71 -17.77 1.99
C MET A 8 22.25 -18.13 1.68
N GLU A 9 21.65 -19.02 2.45
CA GLU A 9 20.22 -19.34 2.32
C GLU A 9 19.37 -18.17 2.80
N LEU A 10 19.69 -17.65 3.98
CA LEU A 10 19.06 -16.45 4.51
C LEU A 10 19.29 -15.23 3.59
N PHE A 11 20.51 -15.10 3.03
CA PHE A 11 20.80 -14.01 2.07
C PHE A 11 19.86 -14.08 0.86
N SER A 12 19.72 -15.25 0.25
CA SER A 12 18.84 -15.45 -0.91
C SER A 12 17.36 -15.22 -0.57
N LEU A 13 16.93 -15.59 0.64
CA LEU A 13 15.57 -15.31 1.11
C LEU A 13 15.32 -13.79 1.22
N VAL A 14 16.27 -13.05 1.82
CA VAL A 14 16.19 -11.59 1.96
C VAL A 14 16.19 -10.92 0.59
N GLU A 15 17.04 -11.37 -0.34
CA GLU A 15 17.11 -10.88 -1.72
C GLU A 15 15.73 -10.98 -2.41
N ARG A 16 15.12 -12.16 -2.44
CA ARG A 16 13.78 -12.36 -3.00
C ARG A 16 12.71 -11.51 -2.32
N SER A 17 12.80 -11.37 -1.00
CA SER A 17 11.88 -10.52 -0.23
C SER A 17 12.00 -9.04 -0.64
N MET A 18 13.22 -8.56 -0.87
CA MET A 18 13.46 -7.18 -1.29
C MET A 18 13.04 -6.93 -2.73
N GLU A 19 13.27 -7.88 -3.65
CA GLU A 19 12.76 -7.82 -5.03
C GLU A 19 11.22 -7.70 -5.03
N THR A 20 10.54 -8.55 -4.24
CA THR A 20 9.09 -8.48 -4.08
C THR A 20 8.66 -7.13 -3.50
N HIS A 21 9.35 -6.64 -2.47
CA HIS A 21 9.04 -5.37 -1.85
C HIS A 21 9.18 -4.19 -2.83
N LEU A 22 10.18 -4.20 -3.72
CA LEU A 22 10.37 -3.18 -4.76
C LEU A 22 9.18 -3.07 -5.72
N GLU A 23 8.45 -4.17 -5.97
CA GLU A 23 7.25 -4.15 -6.80
C GLU A 23 6.14 -3.23 -6.25
N PHE A 24 6.17 -2.97 -4.96
CA PHE A 24 5.20 -2.11 -4.28
C PHE A 24 5.64 -0.65 -4.15
N MET A 25 6.82 -0.27 -4.64
CA MET A 25 7.21 1.14 -4.66
C MET A 25 6.57 1.88 -5.85
N LEU A 26 5.91 2.98 -5.56
CA LEU A 26 5.36 3.88 -6.56
C LEU A 26 6.47 4.74 -7.22
N PRO A 27 6.26 5.25 -8.44
CA PRO A 27 7.27 6.02 -9.15
C PRO A 27 7.81 7.26 -8.41
N ASP A 28 7.02 7.84 -7.52
CA ASP A 28 7.39 9.00 -6.70
C ASP A 28 8.18 8.65 -5.42
N GLY A 29 8.37 7.35 -5.16
CA GLY A 29 9.12 6.85 -4.01
C GLY A 29 8.26 6.54 -2.78
N ALA A 30 6.94 6.64 -2.89
CA ALA A 30 6.04 6.14 -1.86
C ALA A 30 5.94 4.63 -1.92
N TRP A 31 5.72 4.03 -0.76
CA TRP A 31 5.36 2.61 -0.66
C TRP A 31 3.85 2.44 -0.74
N ASP A 32 3.43 1.46 -1.51
CA ASP A 32 2.10 0.91 -1.48
C ASP A 32 2.02 -0.11 -0.34
N ASN A 33 1.26 0.21 0.68
CA ASN A 33 1.10 -0.61 1.87
C ASN A 33 -0.17 -1.48 1.84
N SER A 34 -0.84 -1.57 0.71
CA SER A 34 -2.12 -2.31 0.57
C SER A 34 -1.99 -3.80 0.91
N TRP A 35 -0.80 -4.36 0.75
CA TRP A 35 -0.50 -5.77 0.97
C TRP A 35 -0.12 -6.14 2.41
N GLY A 36 0.10 -5.14 3.26
CA GLY A 36 0.61 -5.36 4.62
C GLY A 36 -0.52 -5.59 5.64
N THR A 37 -0.32 -6.52 6.55
CA THR A 37 -1.27 -6.86 7.62
C THR A 37 -1.56 -5.71 8.60
N ARG A 38 -0.81 -4.62 8.53
CA ARG A 38 -0.97 -3.43 9.39
C ARG A 38 -1.33 -2.17 8.61
N SER A 39 -1.73 -2.30 7.37
CA SER A 39 -2.05 -1.18 6.50
C SER A 39 -3.51 -0.74 6.59
N PHE A 40 -4.03 -0.57 7.78
CA PHE A 40 -5.42 -0.19 8.03
C PHE A 40 -5.64 1.33 8.14
N LYS A 41 -4.79 2.15 7.55
CA LYS A 41 -4.93 3.62 7.52
C LYS A 41 -4.74 4.16 6.12
N TRP A 42 -3.50 4.15 5.67
CA TRP A 42 -3.08 4.70 4.40
C TRP A 42 -2.32 3.67 3.60
N THR A 43 -2.71 3.46 2.37
CA THR A 43 -2.00 2.59 1.43
C THR A 43 -0.83 3.30 0.77
N TYR A 44 -0.84 4.61 0.79
CA TYR A 44 0.22 5.43 0.22
C TYR A 44 1.09 6.03 1.32
N TRP A 45 2.36 6.20 1.06
CA TRP A 45 3.36 6.82 1.90
C TRP A 45 4.37 5.83 2.48
N GLY A 46 4.06 4.87 3.04
CA GLY A 46 5.00 4.09 3.77
C GLY A 46 4.76 4.11 5.22
N GLY A 47 3.66 3.82 5.63
CA GLY A 47 3.42 3.59 7.04
C GLY A 47 4.53 2.75 7.68
N ARG A 48 4.21 1.84 8.51
CA ARG A 48 5.19 1.03 9.26
C ARG A 48 5.97 0.02 8.43
N THR A 49 5.56 -0.27 7.20
CA THR A 49 6.24 -1.24 6.33
C THR A 49 7.51 -0.71 5.69
N SER A 50 7.65 0.61 5.58
CA SER A 50 8.85 1.24 5.01
C SER A 50 9.85 1.74 6.04
N ASP A 51 9.55 1.60 7.33
CA ASP A 51 10.46 2.00 8.38
C ASP A 51 11.74 1.16 8.34
N GLY A 52 12.87 1.81 8.09
CA GLY A 52 14.17 1.17 8.25
C GLY A 52 14.69 0.37 7.06
N PHE A 53 14.04 0.37 5.90
CA PHE A 53 14.50 -0.39 4.74
C PHE A 53 15.85 0.09 4.17
N MET A 54 16.22 1.36 4.37
CA MET A 54 17.34 2.01 3.70
C MET A 54 18.67 1.27 3.93
N GLY A 55 18.96 0.83 5.15
CA GLY A 55 20.19 0.10 5.46
C GLY A 55 20.32 -1.22 4.70
N GLY A 56 19.24 -2.01 4.68
CA GLY A 56 19.19 -3.28 3.93
C GLY A 56 19.32 -3.06 2.42
N TYR A 57 18.59 -2.12 1.87
CA TYR A 57 18.67 -1.77 0.45
C TYR A 57 20.04 -1.24 0.04
N TYR A 58 20.70 -0.49 0.90
CA TYR A 58 22.04 -0.02 0.62
C TYR A 58 23.05 -1.17 0.54
N LEU A 59 22.95 -2.16 1.43
CA LEU A 59 23.79 -3.38 1.36
C LEU A 59 23.50 -4.20 0.11
N MET A 60 22.26 -4.29 -0.33
CA MET A 60 21.89 -4.97 -1.58
C MET A 60 22.44 -4.23 -2.79
N ALA A 61 22.38 -2.90 -2.80
CA ALA A 61 22.98 -2.10 -3.86
C ALA A 61 24.50 -2.29 -3.94
N ALA A 62 25.18 -2.38 -2.79
CA ALA A 62 26.60 -2.68 -2.72
C ALA A 62 26.94 -4.08 -3.27
N ALA A 63 26.01 -5.04 -3.15
CA ALA A 63 26.19 -6.39 -3.67
C ALA A 63 26.00 -6.44 -5.20
N ARG A 64 24.79 -6.13 -5.70
CA ARG A 64 24.47 -6.24 -7.14
C ARG A 64 23.12 -5.67 -7.56
N HIS A 65 22.44 -4.92 -6.70
CA HIS A 65 21.09 -4.40 -6.92
C HIS A 65 21.05 -2.87 -6.97
N PRO A 66 21.59 -2.22 -8.01
CA PRO A 66 21.69 -0.76 -8.08
C PRO A 66 20.33 -0.06 -8.00
N GLU A 67 19.24 -0.71 -8.41
CA GLU A 67 17.86 -0.22 -8.27
C GLU A 67 17.48 0.08 -6.82
N CYS A 68 18.10 -0.58 -5.86
CA CYS A 68 17.89 -0.31 -4.43
C CYS A 68 18.36 1.10 -4.03
N LEU A 69 19.44 1.62 -4.64
CA LEU A 69 19.84 3.03 -4.41
C LEU A 69 18.82 4.00 -4.97
N GLU A 70 18.26 3.71 -6.15
CA GLU A 70 17.22 4.55 -6.73
C GLU A 70 15.97 4.58 -5.83
N ALA A 71 15.57 3.43 -5.28
CA ALA A 71 14.48 3.34 -4.32
C ALA A 71 14.72 4.21 -3.08
N ILE A 72 15.91 4.12 -2.47
CA ILE A 72 16.31 4.95 -1.34
C ILE A 72 16.25 6.43 -1.71
N ARG A 73 16.83 6.82 -2.84
CA ARG A 73 16.87 8.21 -3.32
C ARG A 73 15.47 8.79 -3.49
N ARG A 74 14.56 8.06 -4.12
CA ARG A 74 13.17 8.50 -4.32
C ARG A 74 12.45 8.65 -2.99
N ASN A 75 12.59 7.67 -2.12
CA ASN A 75 11.93 7.70 -0.81
C ASN A 75 12.45 8.86 0.05
N ILE A 76 13.75 9.12 0.10
CA ILE A 76 14.32 10.28 0.81
C ILE A 76 13.73 11.60 0.27
N ARG A 77 13.58 11.75 -1.04
CA ARG A 77 12.95 12.95 -1.63
C ARG A 77 11.50 13.11 -1.19
N LEU A 78 10.76 12.00 -1.09
CA LEU A 78 9.39 12.02 -0.59
C LEU A 78 9.35 12.36 0.91
N LEU A 79 10.18 11.72 1.73
CA LEU A 79 10.28 11.98 3.17
C LEU A 79 10.65 13.44 3.46
N SER A 80 11.55 14.03 2.67
CA SER A 80 11.94 15.42 2.86
C SER A 80 10.77 16.40 2.70
N LYS A 81 9.79 16.11 1.82
CA LYS A 81 8.59 16.92 1.63
C LYS A 81 7.63 16.85 2.84
N ALA A 82 7.69 15.79 3.62
CA ALA A 82 6.88 15.61 4.81
C ALA A 82 7.64 15.88 6.11
N THR A 83 8.86 16.43 6.03
CA THR A 83 9.68 16.79 7.19
C THR A 83 9.59 18.30 7.42
N HIS A 84 9.12 18.71 8.58
CA HIS A 84 8.99 20.10 8.97
C HIS A 84 9.60 20.30 10.36
N GLY A 85 10.48 21.28 10.50
CA GLY A 85 11.17 21.55 11.76
C GLY A 85 12.00 20.37 12.31
N GLY A 86 12.52 19.52 11.42
CA GLY A 86 13.30 18.32 11.80
C GLY A 86 12.44 17.12 12.22
N LEU A 87 11.12 17.21 12.15
CA LEU A 87 10.19 16.16 12.51
C LEU A 87 9.48 15.61 11.26
N LEU A 88 9.42 14.29 11.14
CA LEU A 88 8.73 13.61 10.05
C LEU A 88 7.24 13.43 10.39
N TYR A 89 6.39 13.90 9.50
CA TYR A 89 4.95 13.71 9.58
C TYR A 89 4.54 12.39 8.92
N GLY A 90 3.50 11.75 9.43
CA GLY A 90 3.05 10.44 8.96
C GLY A 90 2.33 10.45 7.61
N GLY A 91 2.33 11.55 6.89
CA GLY A 91 1.78 11.73 5.55
C GLY A 91 1.98 13.15 5.07
N MET A 92 2.00 13.33 3.75
CA MET A 92 2.26 14.62 3.10
C MET A 92 1.26 15.72 3.51
N HIS A 93 0.00 15.33 3.77
CA HIS A 93 -1.08 16.23 4.15
C HIS A 93 -1.15 16.53 5.65
N TYR A 94 -0.40 15.80 6.48
CA TYR A 94 -0.54 15.89 7.94
C TYR A 94 -0.17 17.27 8.48
N PHE A 95 0.91 17.86 7.98
CA PHE A 95 1.32 19.19 8.40
C PHE A 95 0.24 20.25 8.12
N ALA A 96 -0.26 20.27 6.88
CA ALA A 96 -1.31 21.21 6.47
C ALA A 96 -2.65 20.98 7.19
N SER A 97 -2.92 19.75 7.61
CA SER A 97 -4.14 19.39 8.36
C SER A 97 -4.00 19.53 9.87
N GLY A 98 -2.88 20.07 10.37
CA GLY A 98 -2.65 20.24 11.81
C GLY A 98 -2.51 18.92 12.59
N VAL A 99 -2.20 17.83 11.91
CA VAL A 99 -1.93 16.53 12.56
C VAL A 99 -0.51 16.54 13.09
N SER A 100 -0.32 16.14 14.33
CA SER A 100 0.99 16.11 14.97
C SER A 100 1.99 15.18 14.27
N PRO A 101 3.30 15.49 14.28
CA PRO A 101 4.33 14.60 13.76
C PRO A 101 4.41 13.32 14.58
N CYS A 102 4.86 12.26 13.95
CA CYS A 102 5.10 10.99 14.62
C CYS A 102 6.57 10.89 15.06
N ILE A 103 6.81 10.97 16.36
CA ILE A 103 8.15 10.85 16.96
C ILE A 103 8.79 9.50 16.59
N HIS A 104 8.01 8.42 16.65
CA HIS A 104 8.49 7.08 16.30
C HIS A 104 8.98 7.02 14.82
N HIS A 105 8.20 7.55 13.88
CA HIS A 105 8.61 7.59 12.48
C HIS A 105 9.85 8.45 12.27
N THR A 106 9.94 9.59 12.95
CA THR A 106 11.13 10.45 12.88
C THR A 106 12.38 9.69 13.28
N PHE A 107 12.38 9.05 14.44
CA PHE A 107 13.54 8.31 14.92
C PHE A 107 13.79 7.01 14.16
N GLY A 108 12.75 6.30 13.75
CA GLY A 108 12.86 5.07 12.95
C GLY A 108 13.59 5.34 11.62
N HIS A 109 13.16 6.36 10.88
CA HIS A 109 13.81 6.74 9.63
C HIS A 109 15.19 7.36 9.84
N ALA A 110 15.36 8.21 10.86
CA ALA A 110 16.67 8.78 11.19
C ALA A 110 17.70 7.69 11.52
N LYS A 111 17.31 6.68 12.31
CA LYS A 111 18.17 5.53 12.62
C LYS A 111 18.57 4.76 11.35
N ALA A 112 17.60 4.49 10.47
CA ALA A 112 17.85 3.79 9.21
C ALA A 112 18.79 4.56 8.28
N LEU A 113 18.62 5.87 8.19
CA LEU A 113 19.50 6.75 7.40
C LEU A 113 20.89 6.83 8.03
N ALA A 114 20.99 6.94 9.35
CA ALA A 114 22.27 6.96 10.05
C ALA A 114 23.07 5.67 9.81
N SER A 115 22.41 4.51 9.79
CA SER A 115 23.08 3.24 9.51
C SER A 115 23.70 3.18 8.11
N VAL A 116 23.14 3.90 7.13
CA VAL A 116 23.70 3.99 5.77
C VAL A 116 25.01 4.81 5.78
N LEU A 117 25.10 5.84 6.62
CA LEU A 117 26.29 6.70 6.70
C LEU A 117 27.52 5.96 7.28
N GLU A 118 27.30 4.86 7.97
CA GLU A 118 28.37 4.01 8.52
C GLU A 118 28.92 3.00 7.50
N LEU A 119 28.25 2.84 6.35
CA LEU A 119 28.62 1.88 5.33
C LEU A 119 29.57 2.52 4.28
N PRO A 120 30.41 1.72 3.63
CA PRO A 120 31.25 2.20 2.54
C PRO A 120 30.42 2.83 1.42
N PRO A 121 30.89 3.94 0.81
CA PRO A 121 30.11 4.62 -0.22
C PRO A 121 29.89 3.76 -1.46
N VAL A 122 28.65 3.63 -1.88
CA VAL A 122 28.27 2.99 -3.14
C VAL A 122 28.00 4.09 -4.16
N LYS A 123 28.65 4.01 -5.33
CA LYS A 123 28.45 4.98 -6.40
C LYS A 123 27.20 4.60 -7.19
N MET A 124 26.30 5.57 -7.35
CA MET A 124 25.21 5.48 -8.29
C MET A 124 25.74 5.75 -9.71
N THR A 125 25.69 4.77 -10.57
CA THR A 125 26.23 4.87 -11.93
C THR A 125 25.21 5.34 -12.95
N SER A 126 23.92 5.09 -12.67
CA SER A 126 22.79 5.44 -13.52
C SER A 126 21.53 5.64 -12.67
N LEU A 127 20.49 6.21 -13.26
CA LEU A 127 19.14 6.21 -12.70
C LEU A 127 18.47 4.90 -13.12
N GLU A 128 18.25 4.02 -12.16
CA GLU A 128 17.62 2.73 -12.43
C GLU A 128 16.11 2.86 -12.50
N LYS A 129 15.51 2.03 -13.35
CA LYS A 129 14.05 1.89 -13.40
C LYS A 129 13.59 0.96 -12.28
N LEU A 130 12.56 1.41 -11.56
CA LEU A 130 11.88 0.56 -10.59
C LEU A 130 10.72 -0.18 -11.29
N PRO A 131 10.22 -1.29 -10.72
CA PRO A 131 9.20 -2.10 -11.37
C PRO A 131 7.97 -1.31 -11.83
N ARG A 132 7.45 -0.42 -11.00
CA ARG A 132 6.25 0.39 -11.33
C ARG A 132 6.53 1.62 -12.22
N ASP A 133 7.76 1.86 -12.65
CA ASP A 133 8.02 2.84 -13.71
C ASP A 133 7.56 2.35 -15.08
N SER A 134 7.49 1.03 -15.24
CA SER A 134 7.11 0.40 -16.49
C SER A 134 5.61 0.16 -16.58
N VAL A 135 5.06 0.28 -17.78
CA VAL A 135 3.70 -0.17 -18.09
C VAL A 135 3.77 -1.68 -18.36
N TYR A 136 3.25 -2.48 -17.46
CA TYR A 136 3.28 -3.95 -17.55
C TYR A 136 1.89 -4.59 -17.60
N GLY A 137 0.82 -3.79 -17.54
CA GLY A 137 -0.54 -4.30 -17.38
C GLY A 137 -0.81 -4.69 -15.94
N VAL A 138 -0.93 -5.98 -15.65
CA VAL A 138 -1.28 -6.50 -14.32
C VAL A 138 -0.28 -7.54 -13.86
N LYS A 139 0.11 -7.45 -12.59
CA LYS A 139 0.84 -8.48 -11.84
C LYS A 139 -0.02 -9.00 -10.70
N HIS A 140 -0.08 -10.31 -10.52
CA HIS A 140 -0.85 -10.97 -9.46
C HIS A 140 0.07 -11.68 -8.47
N PHE A 141 0.04 -11.24 -7.23
CA PHE A 141 0.72 -11.86 -6.09
C PHE A 141 -0.27 -12.79 -5.39
N LYS A 142 -0.27 -14.05 -5.82
CA LYS A 142 -1.28 -15.06 -5.42
C LYS A 142 -1.33 -15.30 -3.92
N ASP A 143 -0.16 -15.39 -3.28
CA ASP A 143 -0.04 -15.74 -1.86
C ASP A 143 -0.63 -14.68 -0.92
N ILE A 144 -0.72 -13.44 -1.39
CA ILE A 144 -1.32 -12.31 -0.67
C ILE A 144 -2.56 -11.77 -1.38
N ARG A 145 -3.10 -12.47 -2.37
CA ARG A 145 -4.29 -12.09 -3.14
C ARG A 145 -4.31 -10.60 -3.52
N THR A 146 -3.20 -10.12 -4.06
CA THR A 146 -3.00 -8.71 -4.40
C THR A 146 -2.65 -8.57 -5.88
N TRP A 147 -3.35 -7.67 -6.58
CA TRP A 147 -3.10 -7.34 -7.97
C TRP A 147 -2.56 -5.93 -8.07
N LEU A 148 -1.43 -5.78 -8.75
CA LEU A 148 -0.84 -4.49 -9.09
C LEU A 148 -1.11 -4.19 -10.56
N LEU A 149 -1.70 -3.03 -10.81
CA LEU A 149 -1.92 -2.52 -12.18
C LEU A 149 -0.90 -1.42 -12.50
N SER A 150 -0.40 -1.44 -13.73
CA SER A 150 0.37 -0.38 -14.33
C SER A 150 -0.06 -0.18 -15.79
N GLN A 151 -0.88 0.85 -16.04
CA GLN A 151 -1.44 1.17 -17.36
C GLN A 151 -1.31 2.66 -17.64
N GLY A 152 -0.53 3.03 -18.67
CA GLY A 152 -0.21 4.43 -18.92
C GLY A 152 0.34 5.12 -17.66
N ASP A 153 -0.23 6.25 -17.30
CA ASP A 153 0.12 7.01 -16.09
C ASP A 153 -0.54 6.48 -14.80
N TRP A 154 -1.36 5.44 -14.89
CA TRP A 154 -2.10 4.90 -13.76
C TRP A 154 -1.35 3.77 -13.06
N ARG A 155 -1.42 3.79 -11.73
CA ARG A 155 -1.01 2.68 -10.85
C ARG A 155 -2.15 2.40 -9.89
N ALA A 156 -2.55 1.15 -9.82
CA ALA A 156 -3.63 0.76 -8.91
C ALA A 156 -3.27 -0.55 -8.19
N THR A 157 -3.95 -0.79 -7.08
CA THR A 157 -3.81 -2.01 -6.29
C THR A 157 -5.17 -2.49 -5.85
N PHE A 158 -5.46 -3.75 -6.16
CA PHE A 158 -6.66 -4.44 -5.73
C PHE A 158 -6.29 -5.50 -4.71
N THR A 159 -7.09 -5.59 -3.65
CA THR A 159 -6.84 -6.51 -2.55
C THR A 159 -8.01 -7.44 -2.32
N GLY A 160 -7.77 -8.74 -2.48
CA GLY A 160 -8.63 -9.80 -1.96
C GLY A 160 -8.03 -10.45 -0.71
N TYR A 161 -7.22 -9.70 0.02
CA TYR A 161 -6.41 -10.16 1.13
C TYR A 161 -7.27 -10.47 2.34
N ASP A 162 -6.98 -11.58 3.03
CA ASP A 162 -7.79 -12.15 4.07
C ASP A 162 -7.09 -12.28 5.44
N ALA A 163 -5.87 -11.75 5.57
CA ALA A 163 -5.16 -11.84 6.84
C ALA A 163 -5.72 -10.87 7.88
N GLU A 164 -5.97 -11.39 9.05
CA GLU A 164 -6.35 -10.60 10.22
C GLU A 164 -5.13 -10.09 10.98
N TYR A 165 -5.22 -8.86 11.46
CA TYR A 165 -4.27 -8.33 12.41
C TYR A 165 -5.00 -7.71 13.60
N LYS A 166 -4.84 -8.32 14.77
CA LYS A 166 -5.42 -7.93 16.07
C LYS A 166 -6.96 -7.98 16.14
N VAL A 167 -7.65 -7.39 15.19
CA VAL A 167 -9.10 -7.24 15.18
C VAL A 167 -9.63 -7.57 13.80
N LYS A 168 -10.71 -8.33 13.74
CA LYS A 168 -11.44 -8.62 12.50
C LYS A 168 -11.91 -7.33 11.82
N GLY A 169 -12.00 -7.37 10.51
CA GLY A 169 -12.49 -6.25 9.71
C GLY A 169 -11.58 -5.02 9.75
N THR A 170 -10.27 -5.19 9.90
CA THR A 170 -9.30 -4.09 9.90
C THR A 170 -8.68 -3.82 8.54
N HIS A 171 -8.76 -4.78 7.62
CA HIS A 171 -8.25 -4.68 6.27
C HIS A 171 -9.38 -4.71 5.25
N PRO A 172 -9.38 -3.86 4.25
CA PRO A 172 -10.26 -4.03 3.11
C PRO A 172 -9.85 -5.28 2.34
N MET A 173 -10.81 -6.17 2.20
CA MET A 173 -10.77 -7.38 1.39
C MET A 173 -11.73 -7.18 0.21
N GLY A 174 -12.47 -8.16 -0.17
CA GLY A 174 -13.61 -7.98 -1.07
C GLY A 174 -13.26 -7.42 -2.45
N GLY A 175 -12.00 -7.57 -2.89
CA GLY A 175 -11.54 -7.00 -4.15
C GLY A 175 -11.41 -5.49 -4.15
N ALA A 176 -11.20 -4.89 -3.01
CA ALA A 176 -11.13 -3.44 -2.85
C ALA A 176 -10.07 -2.80 -3.75
N LEU A 177 -10.42 -1.67 -4.38
CA LEU A 177 -9.45 -0.74 -4.94
C LEU A 177 -8.77 0.00 -3.78
N SER A 178 -7.67 -0.57 -3.29
CA SER A 178 -6.98 -0.12 -2.08
C SER A 178 -6.04 1.05 -2.34
N LEU A 179 -5.59 1.21 -3.58
CA LEU A 179 -4.77 2.33 -4.02
C LEU A 179 -5.09 2.66 -5.47
N LEU A 180 -5.27 3.95 -5.73
CA LEU A 180 -5.26 4.53 -7.08
C LEU A 180 -4.32 5.74 -7.08
N TRP A 181 -3.34 5.70 -7.96
CA TRP A 181 -2.32 6.74 -8.11
C TRP A 181 -2.17 7.11 -9.60
N HIS A 182 -1.89 8.38 -9.86
CA HIS A 182 -1.66 8.90 -11.21
C HIS A 182 -0.35 9.71 -11.25
N ALA A 183 0.40 9.59 -12.33
CA ALA A 183 1.75 10.18 -12.45
C ALA A 183 1.77 11.70 -12.22
N GLN A 184 0.74 12.43 -12.63
CA GLN A 184 0.65 13.88 -12.46
C GLN A 184 -0.09 14.30 -11.18
N ALA A 185 -1.13 13.55 -10.80
CA ALA A 185 -1.99 13.89 -9.66
C ALA A 185 -1.49 13.31 -8.33
N GLY A 186 -0.63 12.29 -8.35
CA GLY A 186 -0.27 11.54 -7.16
C GLY A 186 -1.39 10.61 -6.69
N PRO A 187 -1.51 10.35 -5.38
CA PRO A 187 -2.53 9.45 -4.83
C PRO A 187 -3.93 10.05 -4.95
N ILE A 188 -4.85 9.27 -5.51
CA ILE A 188 -6.28 9.62 -5.66
C ILE A 188 -7.09 8.87 -4.60
N PHE A 189 -6.95 7.54 -4.52
CA PHE A 189 -7.44 6.73 -3.41
C PHE A 189 -6.24 6.11 -2.70
N ALA A 190 -6.13 6.36 -1.41
CA ALA A 190 -4.96 5.97 -0.64
C ALA A 190 -5.32 5.58 0.80
N ALA A 191 -6.46 4.92 0.98
CA ALA A 191 -6.93 4.49 2.28
C ALA A 191 -7.19 2.98 2.30
N THR A 192 -6.80 2.35 3.40
CA THR A 192 -7.08 0.94 3.69
C THR A 192 -8.07 0.80 4.85
N MET A 193 -8.78 1.86 5.19
CA MET A 193 -9.72 1.81 6.30
C MET A 193 -11.05 1.23 5.84
N ASN A 194 -11.46 0.14 6.46
CA ASN A 194 -12.79 -0.43 6.32
C ASN A 194 -13.78 0.14 7.36
N GLN A 195 -13.31 0.85 8.37
CA GLN A 195 -14.14 1.57 9.34
C GLN A 195 -13.78 3.04 9.39
N TYR A 196 -14.76 3.91 9.68
CA TYR A 196 -14.58 5.36 9.79
C TYR A 196 -13.98 5.80 11.13
N LYS A 197 -13.40 4.89 11.88
CA LYS A 197 -12.71 5.16 13.15
C LYS A 197 -11.35 4.49 13.15
N LEU A 198 -10.44 5.01 13.95
CA LEU A 198 -9.18 4.34 14.20
C LEU A 198 -9.41 3.08 15.02
N ILE A 199 -8.96 1.94 14.50
CA ILE A 199 -9.05 0.64 15.17
C ILE A 199 -7.89 0.47 16.15
N GLU A 200 -6.72 0.95 15.76
CA GLU A 200 -5.53 0.99 16.61
C GLU A 200 -5.13 2.44 16.85
N ALA A 201 -4.94 2.81 18.10
CA ALA A 201 -4.41 4.12 18.44
C ALA A 201 -3.06 4.30 17.75
N PRO A 202 -2.86 5.37 16.96
CA PRO A 202 -1.59 5.60 16.32
C PRO A 202 -0.53 5.83 17.39
N ASN A 203 0.65 5.23 17.20
CA ASN A 203 1.77 5.45 18.07
C ASN A 203 2.10 6.95 18.10
N MET A 204 1.93 7.58 19.26
CA MET A 204 2.25 8.98 19.50
C MET A 204 1.56 9.98 18.56
N GLN A 205 0.43 9.63 17.97
CA GLN A 205 -0.43 10.54 17.22
C GLN A 205 -1.66 10.90 18.04
N ASP A 206 -2.17 12.10 17.83
CA ASP A 206 -3.41 12.55 18.43
C ASP A 206 -4.58 11.67 17.92
N ASN A 207 -5.33 11.11 18.86
CA ASN A 207 -6.54 10.34 18.58
C ASN A 207 -7.79 11.20 18.49
N VAL A 208 -7.70 12.46 18.90
CA VAL A 208 -8.85 13.38 18.88
C VAL A 208 -9.01 13.93 17.46
N ARG A 209 -10.01 13.43 16.76
CA ARG A 209 -10.35 13.91 15.42
C ARG A 209 -11.71 14.57 15.42
N LYS A 210 -11.76 15.74 14.83
CA LYS A 210 -12.98 16.52 14.65
C LYS A 210 -13.80 16.10 13.43
N TYR A 211 -13.26 15.22 12.58
CA TYR A 211 -13.87 14.76 11.33
C TYR A 211 -13.65 13.27 11.13
N LEU A 212 -14.51 12.67 10.34
CA LEU A 212 -14.41 11.25 9.99
C LEU A 212 -13.14 10.99 9.18
N MET A 213 -12.53 9.81 9.40
CA MET A 213 -11.43 9.33 8.57
C MET A 213 -11.96 8.94 7.20
N GLY A 214 -11.17 9.23 6.16
CA GLY A 214 -11.44 8.69 4.84
C GLY A 214 -11.39 7.16 4.87
N GLY A 215 -12.39 6.54 4.27
CA GLY A 215 -12.46 5.08 4.13
C GLY A 215 -12.08 4.62 2.74
N THR A 216 -11.82 3.32 2.58
CA THR A 216 -11.69 2.65 1.29
C THR A 216 -13.03 2.69 0.57
N PRO A 217 -13.09 2.94 -0.76
CA PRO A 217 -14.33 2.89 -1.54
C PRO A 217 -15.04 1.55 -1.38
N ARG A 218 -16.34 1.56 -1.09
CA ARG A 218 -17.10 0.36 -0.76
C ARG A 218 -18.61 0.57 -0.91
N VAL A 219 -19.32 -0.56 -0.84
CA VAL A 219 -20.77 -0.60 -0.63
C VAL A 219 -21.05 -1.03 0.80
N GLU A 220 -21.96 -0.35 1.45
CA GLU A 220 -22.34 -0.62 2.85
C GLU A 220 -23.86 -0.72 2.99
N LEU A 221 -24.29 -1.60 3.88
CA LEU A 221 -25.67 -1.69 4.37
C LEU A 221 -25.63 -1.75 5.90
N THR A 222 -26.49 -0.97 6.54
CA THR A 222 -26.73 -1.13 7.98
C THR A 222 -28.16 -1.60 8.20
N GLN A 223 -28.33 -2.73 8.87
CA GLN A 223 -29.63 -3.32 9.18
C GLN A 223 -29.67 -3.79 10.63
N ASP A 224 -30.65 -3.34 11.40
CA ASP A 224 -30.84 -3.70 12.82
C ASP A 224 -29.57 -3.48 13.66
N GLY A 225 -28.79 -2.45 13.33
CA GLY A 225 -27.53 -2.13 14.03
C GLY A 225 -26.32 -2.99 13.62
N VAL A 226 -26.49 -3.90 12.66
CA VAL A 226 -25.42 -4.69 12.07
C VAL A 226 -24.95 -4.00 10.78
N ALA A 227 -23.64 -3.83 10.62
CA ALA A 227 -23.01 -3.31 9.42
C ALA A 227 -22.59 -4.46 8.50
N TYR A 228 -22.89 -4.33 7.24
CA TYR A 228 -22.48 -5.22 6.16
C TYR A 228 -21.67 -4.43 5.15
N SER A 229 -20.62 -5.01 4.63
CA SER A 229 -19.76 -4.37 3.64
C SER A 229 -19.20 -5.41 2.66
N ASN A 230 -19.04 -5.01 1.42
CA ASN A 230 -18.31 -5.82 0.44
C ASN A 230 -16.82 -5.95 0.78
N LEU A 231 -16.26 -5.03 1.57
CA LEU A 231 -14.86 -5.09 2.00
C LEU A 231 -14.56 -6.23 2.98
N ASP A 232 -15.58 -6.76 3.61
CA ASP A 232 -15.45 -7.84 4.59
C ASP A 232 -15.59 -9.24 3.95
N ASP A 233 -15.92 -9.31 2.64
CA ASP A 233 -16.09 -10.57 1.92
C ASP A 233 -14.76 -11.29 1.68
N LEU A 234 -14.60 -12.46 2.30
CA LEU A 234 -13.45 -13.36 2.12
C LEU A 234 -13.52 -14.19 0.83
N ASN A 235 -14.71 -14.29 0.21
CA ASN A 235 -14.97 -15.17 -0.93
C ASN A 235 -15.08 -14.41 -2.26
N THR A 236 -14.50 -13.22 -2.30
CA THR A 236 -14.52 -12.38 -3.51
C THR A 236 -13.87 -13.07 -4.70
N ASP A 237 -14.53 -13.00 -5.84
CA ASP A 237 -13.94 -13.36 -7.12
C ASP A 237 -13.42 -12.12 -7.84
N ILE A 238 -12.15 -12.17 -8.24
CA ILE A 238 -11.48 -11.08 -8.95
C ILE A 238 -10.92 -11.65 -10.24
N THR A 239 -11.47 -11.21 -11.36
CA THR A 239 -10.93 -11.51 -12.68
C THR A 239 -10.31 -10.27 -13.28
N CYS A 240 -9.21 -10.45 -14.02
CA CYS A 240 -8.59 -9.37 -14.75
C CYS A 240 -8.19 -9.84 -16.16
N PHE A 241 -8.35 -8.96 -17.13
CA PHE A 241 -8.01 -9.23 -18.53
C PHE A 241 -7.65 -7.93 -19.27
N ILE A 242 -6.93 -8.07 -20.36
CA ILE A 242 -6.59 -6.95 -21.23
C ILE A 242 -7.39 -7.10 -22.52
N GLU A 243 -8.17 -6.10 -22.82
CA GLU A 243 -9.01 -6.06 -24.02
C GLU A 243 -9.03 -4.67 -24.65
N ASN A 244 -8.78 -4.59 -25.96
CA ASN A 244 -8.83 -3.34 -26.74
C ASN A 244 -8.02 -2.17 -26.11
N GLY A 245 -6.85 -2.46 -25.52
CA GLY A 245 -5.99 -1.46 -24.87
C GLY A 245 -6.42 -1.06 -23.46
N PHE A 246 -7.47 -1.70 -22.91
CA PHE A 246 -7.90 -1.52 -21.53
C PHE A 246 -7.44 -2.68 -20.65
N CYS A 247 -6.94 -2.35 -19.46
CA CYS A 247 -6.86 -3.31 -18.37
C CYS A 247 -8.19 -3.28 -17.61
N ARG A 248 -8.89 -4.41 -17.60
CA ARG A 248 -10.19 -4.55 -16.95
C ARG A 248 -10.10 -5.43 -15.73
N PHE A 249 -10.80 -5.02 -14.69
CA PHE A 249 -11.07 -5.83 -13.51
C PHE A 249 -12.58 -5.98 -13.35
N ASN A 250 -13.04 -7.19 -13.16
CA ASN A 250 -14.38 -7.50 -12.69
C ASN A 250 -14.23 -8.09 -11.28
N VAL A 251 -14.93 -7.47 -10.34
CA VAL A 251 -14.89 -7.83 -8.92
C VAL A 251 -16.30 -8.21 -8.49
N ASN A 252 -16.49 -9.46 -8.11
CA ASN A 252 -17.74 -9.99 -7.57
C ASN A 252 -17.57 -10.24 -6.08
N SER A 253 -18.31 -9.54 -5.26
CA SER A 253 -18.28 -9.63 -3.80
C SER A 253 -19.69 -9.60 -3.23
N HIS A 254 -19.86 -10.06 -1.99
CA HIS A 254 -21.15 -10.05 -1.29
C HIS A 254 -21.13 -9.01 -0.17
N LEU A 255 -22.29 -8.48 0.15
CA LEU A 255 -22.45 -7.75 1.39
C LEU A 255 -22.50 -8.75 2.54
N VAL A 256 -21.47 -8.75 3.37
CA VAL A 256 -21.39 -9.60 4.55
C VAL A 256 -21.05 -8.77 5.78
N ASP A 257 -21.43 -9.27 6.96
CA ASP A 257 -20.92 -8.74 8.21
C ASP A 257 -19.53 -9.30 8.53
N ILE A 258 -18.93 -8.84 9.62
CA ILE A 258 -17.62 -9.27 10.08
C ILE A 258 -17.54 -10.78 10.39
N ASN A 259 -18.67 -11.48 10.54
CA ASN A 259 -18.77 -12.92 10.76
C ASN A 259 -19.12 -13.68 9.48
N GLN A 260 -19.05 -13.02 8.31
CA GLN A 260 -19.37 -13.58 6.99
C GLN A 260 -20.85 -13.97 6.86
N GLN A 261 -21.75 -13.26 7.56
CA GLN A 261 -23.18 -13.49 7.46
C GLN A 261 -23.80 -12.48 6.49
N SER A 262 -24.69 -12.96 5.63
CA SER A 262 -25.47 -12.12 4.74
C SER A 262 -26.55 -11.34 5.49
N PRO A 263 -27.06 -10.23 4.94
CA PRO A 263 -28.24 -9.54 5.45
C PRO A 263 -29.45 -10.46 5.56
N LYS A 264 -30.40 -10.14 6.45
CA LYS A 264 -31.60 -10.94 6.69
C LYS A 264 -32.49 -11.15 5.45
N GLN A 265 -32.45 -10.23 4.50
CA GLN A 265 -33.19 -10.33 3.25
C GLN A 265 -32.59 -11.33 2.26
N GLY A 266 -31.42 -11.87 2.53
CA GLY A 266 -30.70 -12.79 1.66
C GLY A 266 -29.37 -12.23 1.18
N GLU A 267 -28.72 -12.98 0.31
CA GLU A 267 -27.45 -12.60 -0.29
C GLU A 267 -27.60 -11.38 -1.19
N VAL A 268 -26.65 -10.44 -1.09
CA VAL A 268 -26.57 -9.27 -1.96
C VAL A 268 -25.22 -9.33 -2.67
N LEU A 269 -25.25 -9.61 -3.96
CA LEU A 269 -24.08 -9.62 -4.83
C LEU A 269 -23.79 -8.19 -5.28
N ILE A 270 -22.53 -7.81 -5.23
CA ILE A 270 -22.03 -6.54 -5.74
C ILE A 270 -21.03 -6.85 -6.84
N GLU A 271 -21.33 -6.40 -8.03
CA GLU A 271 -20.41 -6.44 -9.17
C GLU A 271 -19.80 -5.05 -9.40
N VAL A 272 -18.49 -4.95 -9.36
CA VAL A 272 -17.77 -3.71 -9.68
C VAL A 272 -16.83 -3.95 -10.85
N ASN A 273 -17.04 -3.17 -11.91
CA ASN A 273 -16.25 -3.21 -13.11
C ASN A 273 -15.32 -2.00 -13.19
N TYR A 274 -14.04 -2.24 -13.32
CA TYR A 274 -13.02 -1.22 -13.51
C TYR A 274 -12.40 -1.36 -14.91
N ALA A 275 -12.27 -0.25 -15.62
CA ALA A 275 -11.57 -0.21 -16.91
C ALA A 275 -10.55 0.92 -16.92
N PHE A 276 -9.29 0.54 -17.05
CA PHE A 276 -8.16 1.44 -17.10
C PHE A 276 -7.65 1.57 -18.53
N SER A 277 -7.53 2.80 -19.00
CA SER A 277 -6.88 3.16 -20.27
C SER A 277 -5.82 4.23 -20.02
N GLU A 278 -5.12 4.64 -21.07
CA GLU A 278 -4.22 5.79 -20.99
C GLU A 278 -4.94 7.10 -20.68
N GLN A 279 -6.21 7.23 -21.12
CA GLN A 279 -6.99 8.46 -20.97
C GLN A 279 -7.73 8.55 -19.63
N GLY A 280 -7.96 7.44 -18.95
CA GLY A 280 -8.73 7.49 -17.73
C GLY A 280 -9.13 6.14 -17.15
N VAL A 281 -9.85 6.23 -16.03
CA VAL A 281 -10.40 5.09 -15.31
C VAL A 281 -11.91 5.22 -15.29
N SER A 282 -12.62 4.17 -15.72
CA SER A 282 -14.07 4.03 -15.58
C SER A 282 -14.36 3.01 -14.49
N ILE A 283 -15.31 3.32 -13.63
CA ILE A 283 -15.79 2.45 -12.56
C ILE A 283 -17.31 2.37 -12.71
N SER A 284 -17.85 1.18 -12.89
CA SER A 284 -19.31 0.92 -12.85
C SER A 284 -19.61 -0.13 -11.80
N MET A 285 -20.81 -0.06 -11.22
CA MET A 285 -21.25 -0.92 -10.13
C MET A 285 -22.70 -1.32 -10.39
N GLU A 286 -23.01 -2.60 -10.16
CA GLU A 286 -24.33 -3.21 -10.26
C GLU A 286 -24.66 -4.02 -9.00
#